data_62860359ff85c061cf0d08b350b0d6e4
#
_entry.id   62860359ff85c061cf0d08b350b0d6e4
#
_cell.length_a   1.000
_cell.length_b   1.000
_cell.length_c   1.000
_cell.angle_alpha   90.00
_cell.angle_beta   90.00
_cell.angle_gamma   90.00
#
_symmetry.space_group_name_H-M   'P 1'
#
loop_
_entity.id
_entity.type
_entity.pdbx_description
1 polymer ?
#
loop_
_entity_poly.entity_id
_entity_poly.type
_entity_poly.pdbx_seq_one_letter_code
_entity_poly.pdbx_strand_id
1 'polypeptide(L)'
;MLSLIPKPKLKKSIFVNWCFRICIKSIEPEKSKKAMNYKKVFDTMVSETANYLTKNGLKSMILGLSGGLDSTVTAAICHEVVKRYPEQQFKFIGVSLPCSTNTAEENDSASLAMKAFCTEYWVENLQAQYLLVKATCEQRYASTPISQGNIKARLRMIYLYNLASVTGGLVMDTDNLTEHNLGFWTIHGDVADYNPIGGLWKHEVYELCKYLFTEVFTDENCPSYQALRAAYGITPTDGNGVEAGGDMAQIAPGHTYEEVDDILKTYLQHGDDEQEMKRISDAYGAETVERVLTRHRKSEFKRKRMPLVIERSLYDTCE
;
A
#
# COMPACT_ATOMS: atom_id res chain seq x y z
N MET A 1 -41.05 20.91 -35.54
CA MET A 1 -41.61 20.18 -34.41
C MET A 1 -40.64 19.03 -34.11
N LEU A 2 -39.74 19.25 -33.16
CA LEU A 2 -38.79 18.24 -32.68
C LEU A 2 -39.35 17.68 -31.37
N SER A 3 -39.73 16.41 -31.38
CA SER A 3 -40.27 15.70 -30.22
C SER A 3 -39.14 15.30 -29.26
N LEU A 4 -39.29 15.67 -28.00
CA LEU A 4 -38.44 15.36 -26.88
C LEU A 4 -38.50 13.85 -26.59
N ILE A 5 -37.36 13.18 -26.60
CA ILE A 5 -37.18 11.83 -26.12
C ILE A 5 -36.93 11.87 -24.61
N PRO A 6 -37.69 11.16 -23.78
CA PRO A 6 -37.48 11.14 -22.33
C PRO A 6 -36.26 10.27 -21.95
N LYS A 7 -35.44 10.77 -21.02
CA LYS A 7 -34.31 10.04 -20.42
C LYS A 7 -34.81 8.84 -19.60
N PRO A 8 -34.22 7.64 -19.73
CA PRO A 8 -34.59 6.52 -18.91
C PRO A 8 -34.11 6.70 -17.46
N LYS A 9 -35.03 6.42 -16.52
CA LYS A 9 -34.72 6.35 -15.08
C LYS A 9 -33.86 5.11 -14.81
N LEU A 10 -32.61 5.30 -14.32
CA LEU A 10 -31.77 4.23 -13.84
C LEU A 10 -32.42 3.50 -12.66
N LYS A 11 -32.83 2.27 -12.85
CA LYS A 11 -33.14 1.34 -11.77
C LYS A 11 -31.81 0.87 -11.15
N LYS A 12 -31.65 1.08 -9.84
CA LYS A 12 -30.53 0.57 -9.04
C LYS A 12 -30.54 -0.97 -9.14
N SER A 13 -29.62 -1.56 -9.87
CA SER A 13 -29.40 -3.01 -9.84
C SER A 13 -28.60 -3.39 -8.60
N ILE A 14 -29.22 -4.21 -7.77
CA ILE A 14 -28.59 -4.88 -6.64
C ILE A 14 -27.76 -6.03 -7.23
N PHE A 15 -26.46 -5.83 -7.42
CA PHE A 15 -25.52 -6.93 -7.60
C PHE A 15 -24.27 -6.70 -6.76
N VAL A 16 -24.20 -7.51 -5.78
CA VAL A 16 -23.24 -7.90 -4.77
C VAL A 16 -21.77 -7.60 -5.10
N ASN A 17 -21.24 -6.55 -4.49
CA ASN A 17 -19.81 -6.36 -4.24
C ASN A 17 -19.39 -7.24 -3.05
N TRP A 18 -18.80 -8.39 -3.28
CA TRP A 18 -18.39 -9.33 -2.25
C TRP A 18 -16.90 -9.25 -1.89
N CYS A 19 -16.14 -8.33 -2.45
CA CYS A 19 -14.71 -8.17 -2.11
C CYS A 19 -14.30 -6.82 -1.52
N PHE A 20 -15.21 -5.87 -1.34
CA PHE A 20 -14.89 -4.58 -0.71
C PHE A 20 -15.97 -4.11 0.25
N ARG A 21 -16.51 -5.04 1.06
CA ARG A 21 -17.32 -4.67 2.23
C ARG A 21 -16.49 -4.67 3.50
N ILE A 22 -15.30 -4.06 3.45
CA ILE A 22 -14.71 -3.50 4.65
C ILE A 22 -15.11 -2.03 4.66
N CYS A 23 -16.21 -1.77 5.36
CA CYS A 23 -16.61 -0.51 5.96
C CYS A 23 -16.37 0.78 5.16
N ILE A 24 -17.17 1.03 4.10
CA ILE A 24 -17.75 2.35 4.02
C ILE A 24 -19.12 2.26 4.72
N LYS A 25 -19.13 2.13 6.03
CA LYS A 25 -20.23 2.61 6.83
C LYS A 25 -20.19 4.12 6.70
N SER A 26 -21.32 4.69 6.31
CA SER A 26 -21.62 6.12 6.32
C SER A 26 -20.72 6.88 7.32
N ILE A 27 -19.85 7.73 6.80
CA ILE A 27 -19.09 8.68 7.61
C ILE A 27 -20.15 9.67 8.14
N GLU A 28 -20.47 9.55 9.43
CA GLU A 28 -21.27 10.57 10.11
C GLU A 28 -20.47 11.87 10.15
N PRO A 29 -21.10 13.05 10.04
CA PRO A 29 -20.42 14.33 10.09
C PRO A 29 -19.69 14.51 11.41
N GLU A 30 -18.51 15.04 11.34
CA GLU A 30 -17.48 15.23 12.35
C GLU A 30 -18.00 15.68 13.71
N LYS A 31 -18.10 14.73 14.65
CA LYS A 31 -17.96 15.00 16.07
C LYS A 31 -16.47 15.02 16.36
N SER A 32 -15.92 16.14 16.84
CA SER A 32 -14.53 16.41 17.29
C SER A 32 -13.53 15.28 16.99
N LYS A 33 -12.49 15.54 16.19
CA LYS A 33 -11.42 14.59 15.85
C LYS A 33 -10.94 13.86 17.11
N LYS A 34 -11.53 12.69 17.40
CA LYS A 34 -11.08 11.84 18.50
C LYS A 34 -9.76 11.25 18.03
N ALA A 35 -8.68 11.56 18.72
CA ALA A 35 -7.36 11.04 18.41
C ALA A 35 -7.43 9.51 18.23
N MET A 36 -6.79 9.00 17.18
CA MET A 36 -6.79 7.57 16.88
C MET A 36 -6.13 6.79 18.02
N ASN A 37 -6.75 5.71 18.47
CA ASN A 37 -6.19 4.85 19.50
C ASN A 37 -5.28 3.81 18.81
N TYR A 38 -4.01 4.11 18.67
CA TYR A 38 -3.04 3.24 17.98
C TYR A 38 -2.84 1.89 18.67
N LYS A 39 -3.03 1.80 19.98
CA LYS A 39 -3.08 0.50 20.68
C LYS A 39 -4.18 -0.39 20.12
N LYS A 40 -5.39 0.15 20.05
CA LYS A 40 -6.54 -0.60 19.51
C LYS A 40 -6.36 -0.93 18.03
N VAL A 41 -5.82 -0.01 17.24
CA VAL A 41 -5.51 -0.22 15.82
C VAL A 41 -4.55 -1.39 15.66
N PHE A 42 -3.42 -1.36 16.36
CA PHE A 42 -2.42 -2.41 16.30
C PHE A 42 -2.95 -3.77 16.77
N ASP A 43 -3.62 -3.81 17.92
CA ASP A 43 -4.21 -5.05 18.45
C ASP A 43 -5.25 -5.64 17.48
N THR A 44 -6.05 -4.78 16.82
CA THR A 44 -7.01 -5.22 15.80
C THR A 44 -6.30 -5.78 14.57
N MET A 45 -5.25 -5.11 14.05
CA MET A 45 -4.49 -5.59 12.91
C MET A 45 -3.87 -6.96 13.18
N VAL A 46 -3.28 -7.16 14.36
CA VAL A 46 -2.71 -8.44 14.76
C VAL A 46 -3.77 -9.53 14.85
N SER A 47 -4.90 -9.26 15.53
CA SER A 47 -5.97 -10.27 15.70
C SER A 47 -6.66 -10.60 14.38
N GLU A 48 -6.97 -9.61 13.54
CA GLU A 48 -7.63 -9.87 12.25
C GLU A 48 -6.71 -10.60 11.26
N THR A 49 -5.39 -10.33 11.30
CA THR A 49 -4.43 -11.09 10.51
C THR A 49 -4.39 -12.55 10.94
N ALA A 50 -4.31 -12.83 12.25
CA ALA A 50 -4.34 -14.20 12.77
C ALA A 50 -5.65 -14.92 12.41
N ASN A 51 -6.79 -14.23 12.57
CA ASN A 51 -8.10 -14.76 12.21
C ASN A 51 -8.19 -15.11 10.72
N TYR A 52 -7.67 -14.25 9.86
CA TYR A 52 -7.66 -14.48 8.40
C TYR A 52 -6.84 -15.71 8.04
N LEU A 53 -5.62 -15.83 8.57
CA LEU A 53 -4.75 -16.99 8.35
C LEU A 53 -5.42 -18.28 8.82
N THR A 54 -5.94 -18.30 10.05
CA THR A 54 -6.60 -19.46 10.63
C THR A 54 -7.83 -19.88 9.81
N LYS A 55 -8.70 -18.94 9.47
CA LYS A 55 -9.92 -19.19 8.70
C LYS A 55 -9.65 -19.81 7.32
N ASN A 56 -8.54 -19.41 6.69
CA ASN A 56 -8.17 -19.88 5.36
C ASN A 56 -7.16 -21.04 5.38
N GLY A 57 -6.80 -21.56 6.54
CA GLY A 57 -5.84 -22.67 6.69
C GLY A 57 -4.42 -22.35 6.26
N LEU A 58 -4.05 -21.05 6.24
CA LEU A 58 -2.74 -20.57 5.83
C LEU A 58 -1.71 -20.73 6.95
N LYS A 59 -0.46 -21.01 6.60
CA LYS A 59 0.62 -21.33 7.56
C LYS A 59 1.73 -20.30 7.61
N SER A 60 1.88 -19.49 6.56
CA SER A 60 2.98 -18.52 6.51
C SER A 60 2.53 -17.16 5.97
N MET A 61 3.18 -16.13 6.48
CA MET A 61 3.13 -14.76 5.99
C MET A 61 4.46 -14.49 5.29
N ILE A 62 4.41 -14.13 4.01
CA ILE A 62 5.59 -13.80 3.20
C ILE A 62 5.63 -12.30 2.98
N LEU A 63 6.74 -11.66 3.31
CA LEU A 63 6.87 -10.21 3.15
C LEU A 63 8.18 -9.85 2.43
N GLY A 64 8.05 -9.05 1.39
CA GLY A 64 9.17 -8.33 0.78
C GLY A 64 9.58 -7.15 1.65
N LEU A 65 10.77 -7.19 2.26
CA LEU A 65 11.27 -6.14 3.13
C LEU A 65 12.15 -5.16 2.35
N SER A 66 11.62 -3.97 2.10
CA SER A 66 12.34 -2.89 1.42
C SER A 66 13.24 -2.08 2.36
N GLY A 67 13.02 -2.15 3.67
CA GLY A 67 13.63 -1.29 4.68
C GLY A 67 12.89 0.03 4.91
N GLY A 68 11.85 0.32 4.13
CA GLY A 68 10.99 1.48 4.34
C GLY A 68 10.00 1.32 5.49
N LEU A 69 9.34 2.42 5.84
CA LEU A 69 8.38 2.53 6.95
C LEU A 69 7.29 1.46 6.89
N ASP A 70 6.59 1.37 5.74
CA ASP A 70 5.40 0.53 5.57
C ASP A 70 5.73 -0.95 5.74
N SER A 71 6.80 -1.42 5.08
CA SER A 71 7.24 -2.82 5.19
C SER A 71 7.71 -3.16 6.61
N THR A 72 8.34 -2.21 7.33
CA THR A 72 8.81 -2.43 8.70
C THR A 72 7.64 -2.45 9.69
N VAL A 73 6.64 -1.59 9.54
CA VAL A 73 5.40 -1.62 10.36
C VAL A 73 4.63 -2.91 10.10
N THR A 74 4.49 -3.33 8.84
CA THR A 74 3.86 -4.60 8.48
C THR A 74 4.63 -5.80 9.09
N ALA A 75 5.96 -5.75 9.09
CA ALA A 75 6.79 -6.77 9.74
C ALA A 75 6.54 -6.86 11.25
N ALA A 76 6.41 -5.72 11.94
CA ALA A 76 6.08 -5.69 13.36
C ALA A 76 4.70 -6.30 13.67
N ILE A 77 3.70 -6.08 12.78
CA ILE A 77 2.37 -6.71 12.90
C ILE A 77 2.50 -8.23 12.74
N CYS A 78 3.19 -8.71 11.69
CA CYS A 78 3.39 -10.14 11.44
C CYS A 78 4.16 -10.82 12.59
N HIS A 79 5.16 -10.15 13.15
CA HIS A 79 5.88 -10.62 14.35
C HIS A 79 4.95 -10.86 15.52
N GLU A 80 4.10 -9.89 15.83
CA GLU A 80 3.16 -10.01 16.94
C GLU A 80 2.07 -11.06 16.67
N VAL A 81 1.69 -11.32 15.43
CA VAL A 81 0.83 -12.45 15.06
C VAL A 81 1.47 -13.76 15.47
N VAL A 82 2.73 -14.00 15.09
CA VAL A 82 3.45 -15.24 15.48
C VAL A 82 3.59 -15.35 17.00
N LYS A 83 3.95 -14.26 17.66
CA LYS A 83 4.20 -14.22 19.09
C LYS A 83 2.94 -14.42 19.94
N ARG A 84 1.79 -13.83 19.53
CA ARG A 84 0.54 -13.89 20.30
C ARG A 84 -0.28 -15.16 20.05
N TYR A 85 -0.02 -15.88 18.95
CA TYR A 85 -0.75 -17.08 18.55
C TYR A 85 0.18 -18.29 18.34
N PRO A 86 1.00 -18.66 19.36
CA PRO A 86 2.01 -19.73 19.23
C PRO A 86 1.40 -21.10 18.91
N GLU A 87 0.16 -21.35 19.33
CA GLU A 87 -0.57 -22.60 19.05
C GLU A 87 -0.88 -22.80 17.57
N GLN A 88 -0.93 -21.73 16.78
CA GLN A 88 -1.18 -21.80 15.33
C GLN A 88 0.07 -22.19 14.53
N GLN A 89 1.25 -22.06 15.15
CA GLN A 89 2.55 -22.35 14.52
C GLN A 89 2.77 -21.59 13.21
N PHE A 90 2.28 -20.33 13.14
CA PHE A 90 2.51 -19.48 11.98
C PHE A 90 3.99 -19.20 11.78
N LYS A 91 4.41 -19.11 10.51
CA LYS A 91 5.73 -18.63 10.12
C LYS A 91 5.63 -17.22 9.56
N PHE A 92 6.60 -16.40 9.89
CA PHE A 92 6.79 -15.13 9.23
C PHE A 92 8.13 -15.13 8.50
N ILE A 93 8.07 -15.11 7.17
CA ILE A 93 9.23 -15.21 6.27
C ILE A 93 9.45 -13.85 5.61
N GLY A 94 10.57 -13.21 5.94
CA GLY A 94 10.96 -11.93 5.35
C GLY A 94 12.06 -12.10 4.32
N VAL A 95 11.89 -11.48 3.15
CA VAL A 95 12.90 -11.52 2.10
C VAL A 95 13.24 -10.11 1.63
N SER A 96 14.50 -9.73 1.66
CA SER A 96 14.96 -8.53 0.96
C SER A 96 15.36 -8.90 -0.47
N LEU A 97 14.81 -8.19 -1.44
CA LEU A 97 14.95 -8.46 -2.87
C LEU A 97 15.57 -7.23 -3.59
N PRO A 98 16.83 -6.86 -3.23
CA PRO A 98 17.45 -5.66 -3.80
C PRO A 98 17.72 -5.78 -5.28
N CYS A 99 17.63 -4.63 -5.95
CA CYS A 99 18.20 -4.36 -7.26
C CYS A 99 19.17 -3.18 -7.14
N SER A 100 19.86 -2.83 -8.21
CA SER A 100 20.90 -1.78 -8.22
C SER A 100 20.45 -0.38 -7.82
N THR A 101 19.14 -0.15 -7.69
CA THR A 101 18.57 1.15 -7.30
C THR A 101 18.34 1.30 -5.80
N ASN A 102 18.46 0.22 -5.03
CA ASN A 102 18.32 0.31 -3.57
C ASN A 102 19.56 0.96 -2.95
N THR A 103 19.34 1.89 -2.02
CA THR A 103 20.43 2.55 -1.27
C THR A 103 21.04 1.63 -0.22
N ALA A 104 22.23 1.97 0.26
CA ALA A 104 22.84 1.26 1.39
C ALA A 104 21.96 1.37 2.64
N GLU A 105 21.41 2.56 2.90
CA GLU A 105 20.53 2.83 4.04
C GLU A 105 19.26 2.00 4.02
N GLU A 106 18.59 1.84 2.86
CA GLU A 106 17.45 0.95 2.69
C GLU A 106 17.82 -0.52 2.96
N ASN A 107 18.96 -0.98 2.43
CA ASN A 107 19.42 -2.35 2.64
C ASN A 107 19.77 -2.64 4.11
N ASP A 108 20.40 -1.69 4.80
CA ASP A 108 20.71 -1.80 6.23
C ASP A 108 19.45 -1.82 7.07
N SER A 109 18.48 -0.94 6.79
CA SER A 109 17.17 -0.92 7.46
C SER A 109 16.39 -2.21 7.22
N ALA A 110 16.37 -2.73 5.98
CA ALA A 110 15.76 -4.03 5.67
C ALA A 110 16.41 -5.16 6.47
N SER A 111 17.74 -5.17 6.59
CA SER A 111 18.48 -6.15 7.39
C SER A 111 18.12 -6.08 8.87
N LEU A 112 17.99 -4.87 9.44
CA LEU A 112 17.53 -4.67 10.83
C LEU A 112 16.12 -5.21 11.02
N ALA A 113 15.18 -4.85 10.14
CA ALA A 113 13.79 -5.30 10.22
C ALA A 113 13.66 -6.84 10.10
N MET A 114 14.41 -7.46 9.18
CA MET A 114 14.43 -8.92 9.04
C MET A 114 14.89 -9.61 10.32
N LYS A 115 16.02 -9.17 10.87
CA LYS A 115 16.59 -9.74 12.12
C LYS A 115 15.68 -9.53 13.33
N ALA A 116 14.97 -8.40 13.36
CA ALA A 116 14.12 -8.03 14.49
C ALA A 116 12.80 -8.82 14.53
N PHE A 117 12.20 -9.07 13.37
CA PHE A 117 10.80 -9.47 13.30
C PHE A 117 10.56 -10.84 12.67
N CYS A 118 11.40 -11.32 11.75
CA CYS A 118 11.11 -12.53 10.98
C CYS A 118 11.49 -13.82 11.72
N THR A 119 10.74 -14.89 11.50
CA THR A 119 11.11 -16.24 11.97
C THR A 119 12.14 -16.88 11.04
N GLU A 120 12.04 -16.59 9.76
CA GLU A 120 13.00 -16.99 8.73
C GLU A 120 13.26 -15.78 7.83
N TYR A 121 14.51 -15.56 7.41
CA TYR A 121 14.82 -14.43 6.53
C TYR A 121 16.10 -14.62 5.74
N TRP A 122 16.17 -13.99 4.56
CA TRP A 122 17.37 -13.89 3.74
C TRP A 122 17.31 -12.73 2.75
N VAL A 123 18.43 -12.49 2.09
CA VAL A 123 18.57 -11.52 1.01
C VAL A 123 18.76 -12.26 -0.30
N GLU A 124 17.97 -11.96 -1.32
CA GLU A 124 18.12 -12.49 -2.68
C GLU A 124 18.26 -11.34 -3.67
N ASN A 125 19.43 -11.25 -4.30
CA ASN A 125 19.71 -10.17 -5.25
C ASN A 125 19.13 -10.50 -6.63
N LEU A 126 18.15 -9.73 -7.08
CA LEU A 126 17.46 -9.92 -8.37
C LEU A 126 18.08 -9.15 -9.54
N GLN A 127 19.27 -8.56 -9.39
CA GLN A 127 19.88 -7.72 -10.43
C GLN A 127 20.16 -8.49 -11.74
N ALA A 128 20.62 -9.72 -11.66
CA ALA A 128 20.89 -10.53 -12.85
C ALA A 128 19.59 -10.85 -13.62
N GLN A 129 18.55 -11.25 -12.91
CA GLN A 129 17.22 -11.53 -13.46
C GLN A 129 16.61 -10.28 -14.09
N TYR A 130 16.74 -9.14 -13.41
CA TYR A 130 16.28 -7.85 -13.93
C TYR A 130 16.96 -7.50 -15.25
N LEU A 131 18.30 -7.61 -15.33
CA LEU A 131 19.05 -7.29 -16.55
C LEU A 131 18.66 -8.21 -17.71
N LEU A 132 18.46 -9.50 -17.46
CA LEU A 132 18.03 -10.46 -18.47
C LEU A 132 16.65 -10.14 -19.03
N VAL A 133 15.67 -9.91 -18.13
CA VAL A 133 14.29 -9.56 -18.54
C VAL A 133 14.25 -8.21 -19.24
N LYS A 134 14.97 -7.21 -18.72
CA LYS A 134 15.09 -5.89 -19.37
C LYS A 134 15.63 -6.02 -20.80
N ALA A 135 16.75 -6.70 -20.99
CA ALA A 135 17.34 -6.91 -22.31
C ALA A 135 16.38 -7.61 -23.29
N THR A 136 15.61 -8.57 -22.79
CA THR A 136 14.60 -9.26 -23.60
C THR A 136 13.46 -8.31 -24.01
N CYS A 137 12.96 -7.50 -23.08
CA CYS A 137 11.88 -6.52 -23.34
C CYS A 137 12.33 -5.41 -24.31
N GLU A 138 13.60 -5.02 -24.24
CA GLU A 138 14.15 -3.92 -25.05
C GLU A 138 14.53 -4.30 -26.50
N GLN A 139 14.40 -5.56 -26.88
CA GLN A 139 14.71 -6.01 -28.25
C GLN A 139 13.93 -5.27 -29.34
N ARG A 140 12.74 -4.75 -29.05
CA ARG A 140 11.89 -4.05 -30.03
C ARG A 140 11.58 -2.61 -29.65
N TYR A 141 11.42 -2.33 -28.36
CA TYR A 141 11.05 -1.02 -27.84
C TYR A 141 11.92 -0.68 -26.62
N ALA A 142 12.46 0.53 -26.61
CA ALA A 142 13.23 1.01 -25.47
C ALA A 142 12.35 1.11 -24.20
N SER A 143 12.89 0.72 -23.07
CA SER A 143 12.21 0.87 -21.77
C SER A 143 12.25 2.32 -21.31
N THR A 144 11.16 2.74 -20.68
CA THR A 144 11.09 4.00 -19.91
C THR A 144 11.50 3.72 -18.45
N PRO A 145 11.86 4.74 -17.65
CA PRO A 145 12.10 4.57 -16.22
C PRO A 145 10.94 3.84 -15.52
N ILE A 146 9.69 4.20 -15.80
CA ILE A 146 8.50 3.56 -15.25
C ILE A 146 8.42 2.08 -15.63
N SER A 147 8.65 1.73 -16.92
CA SER A 147 8.61 0.32 -17.33
C SER A 147 9.73 -0.50 -16.70
N GLN A 148 10.90 0.09 -16.46
CA GLN A 148 12.01 -0.56 -15.76
C GLN A 148 11.68 -0.81 -14.28
N GLY A 149 11.07 0.16 -13.58
CA GLY A 149 10.54 -0.03 -12.24
C GLY A 149 9.50 -1.14 -12.17
N ASN A 150 8.57 -1.17 -13.11
CA ASN A 150 7.54 -2.20 -13.21
C ASN A 150 8.11 -3.61 -13.44
N ILE A 151 9.24 -3.76 -14.16
CA ILE A 151 9.94 -5.06 -14.30
C ILE A 151 10.43 -5.51 -12.92
N LYS A 152 11.07 -4.62 -12.14
CA LYS A 152 11.60 -4.95 -10.82
C LYS A 152 10.49 -5.37 -9.85
N ALA A 153 9.37 -4.61 -9.77
CA ALA A 153 8.23 -4.95 -8.95
C ALA A 153 7.65 -6.33 -9.29
N ARG A 154 7.49 -6.65 -10.58
CA ARG A 154 6.99 -7.96 -11.03
C ARG A 154 7.96 -9.11 -10.78
N LEU A 155 9.27 -8.90 -10.86
CA LEU A 155 10.25 -9.93 -10.48
C LEU A 155 10.18 -10.24 -8.99
N ARG A 156 10.04 -9.23 -8.13
CA ARG A 156 9.79 -9.41 -6.69
C ARG A 156 8.51 -10.19 -6.45
N MET A 157 7.43 -9.84 -7.12
CA MET A 157 6.16 -10.55 -7.05
C MET A 157 6.31 -12.03 -7.41
N ILE A 158 6.95 -12.36 -8.53
CA ILE A 158 7.18 -13.76 -8.95
C ILE A 158 7.87 -14.54 -7.82
N TYR A 159 8.92 -13.96 -7.22
CA TYR A 159 9.66 -14.61 -6.14
C TYR A 159 8.80 -14.85 -4.89
N LEU A 160 8.11 -13.80 -4.41
CA LEU A 160 7.30 -13.85 -3.20
C LEU A 160 6.10 -14.79 -3.33
N TYR A 161 5.39 -14.76 -4.46
CA TYR A 161 4.26 -15.64 -4.69
C TYR A 161 4.64 -17.11 -4.87
N ASN A 162 5.80 -17.39 -5.50
CA ASN A 162 6.32 -18.74 -5.52
C ASN A 162 6.61 -19.24 -4.10
N LEU A 163 7.24 -18.40 -3.28
CA LEU A 163 7.53 -18.73 -1.88
C LEU A 163 6.26 -18.97 -1.06
N ALA A 164 5.26 -18.11 -1.21
CA ALA A 164 3.96 -18.27 -0.57
C ALA A 164 3.29 -19.60 -0.96
N SER A 165 3.32 -19.94 -2.25
CA SER A 165 2.75 -21.19 -2.77
C SER A 165 3.41 -22.43 -2.17
N VAL A 166 4.75 -22.48 -2.09
CA VAL A 166 5.47 -23.66 -1.57
C VAL A 166 5.42 -23.78 -0.04
N THR A 167 5.12 -22.68 0.67
CA THR A 167 5.04 -22.66 2.14
C THR A 167 3.61 -22.72 2.67
N GLY A 168 2.61 -22.78 1.78
CA GLY A 168 1.19 -22.79 2.16
C GLY A 168 0.75 -21.48 2.81
N GLY A 169 1.26 -20.35 2.33
CA GLY A 169 1.04 -19.02 2.88
C GLY A 169 0.46 -18.03 1.89
N LEU A 170 0.59 -16.77 2.23
CA LEU A 170 0.20 -15.63 1.40
C LEU A 170 1.27 -14.53 1.42
N VAL A 171 1.21 -13.65 0.44
CA VAL A 171 2.07 -12.47 0.36
C VAL A 171 1.39 -11.31 1.10
N MET A 172 2.15 -10.69 2.01
CA MET A 172 1.72 -9.51 2.74
C MET A 172 1.95 -8.26 1.90
N ASP A 173 0.92 -7.44 1.79
CA ASP A 173 0.95 -6.14 1.13
C ASP A 173 1.39 -5.04 2.10
N THR A 174 2.00 -3.99 1.57
CA THR A 174 2.51 -2.84 2.33
C THR A 174 2.01 -1.50 1.82
N ASP A 175 1.11 -1.49 0.84
CA ASP A 175 0.55 -0.25 0.30
C ASP A 175 -0.39 0.42 1.33
N ASN A 176 -0.13 1.66 1.67
CA ASN A 176 -1.02 2.44 2.52
C ASN A 176 -2.11 3.15 1.69
N LEU A 177 -3.09 3.74 2.39
CA LEU A 177 -4.24 4.36 1.74
C LEU A 177 -3.88 5.57 0.87
N THR A 178 -2.81 6.30 1.22
CA THR A 178 -2.30 7.43 0.42
C THR A 178 -1.73 6.93 -0.90
N GLU A 179 -0.85 5.93 -0.85
CA GLU A 179 -0.27 5.29 -2.04
C GLU A 179 -1.37 4.69 -2.93
N HIS A 180 -2.35 4.00 -2.32
CA HIS A 180 -3.49 3.46 -3.04
C HIS A 180 -4.25 4.55 -3.81
N ASN A 181 -4.55 5.67 -3.16
CA ASN A 181 -5.28 6.77 -3.79
C ASN A 181 -4.48 7.52 -4.86
N LEU A 182 -3.16 7.61 -4.70
CA LEU A 182 -2.29 8.25 -5.68
C LEU A 182 -1.81 7.29 -6.78
N GLY A 183 -2.10 5.99 -6.65
CA GLY A 183 -1.71 4.97 -7.62
C GLY A 183 -0.20 4.71 -7.66
N PHE A 184 0.48 4.84 -6.51
CA PHE A 184 1.90 4.50 -6.35
C PHE A 184 2.12 3.01 -6.14
N TRP A 185 1.70 2.22 -7.09
CA TRP A 185 1.88 0.78 -7.12
C TRP A 185 1.85 0.25 -8.56
N THR A 186 2.40 -0.91 -8.77
CA THR A 186 2.49 -1.57 -10.08
C THR A 186 1.39 -2.62 -10.22
N ILE A 187 0.52 -2.47 -11.22
CA ILE A 187 -0.49 -3.48 -11.53
C ILE A 187 0.19 -4.83 -11.78
N HIS A 188 -0.28 -5.88 -11.08
CA HIS A 188 0.33 -7.22 -11.09
C HIS A 188 1.81 -7.19 -10.71
N GLY A 189 2.19 -6.37 -9.74
CA GLY A 189 3.56 -6.23 -9.26
C GLY A 189 3.64 -6.26 -7.74
N ASP A 190 3.44 -5.12 -7.10
CA ASP A 190 3.64 -4.94 -5.66
C ASP A 190 2.36 -4.98 -4.82
N VAL A 191 1.18 -4.99 -5.40
CA VAL A 191 -0.07 -5.28 -4.69
C VAL A 191 -0.17 -6.78 -4.41
N ALA A 192 -0.42 -7.13 -3.15
CA ALA A 192 -0.38 -8.52 -2.72
C ALA A 192 -1.74 -9.04 -2.17
N ASP A 193 -1.72 -10.15 -1.42
CA ASP A 193 -2.92 -10.90 -1.05
C ASP A 193 -3.65 -10.32 0.17
N TYR A 194 -2.89 -9.82 1.15
CA TYR A 194 -3.43 -9.35 2.42
C TYR A 194 -2.68 -8.12 2.93
N ASN A 195 -3.40 -7.04 3.14
CA ASN A 195 -2.84 -5.75 3.52
C ASN A 195 -3.33 -5.30 4.90
N PRO A 196 -2.54 -5.47 5.96
CA PRO A 196 -2.96 -5.05 7.30
C PRO A 196 -2.99 -3.54 7.49
N ILE A 197 -2.17 -2.79 6.73
CA ILE A 197 -2.06 -1.32 6.84
C ILE A 197 -2.82 -0.56 5.75
N GLY A 198 -3.43 -1.24 4.80
CA GLY A 198 -4.11 -0.63 3.64
C GLY A 198 -5.27 0.31 3.96
N GLY A 199 -5.78 0.27 5.19
CA GLY A 199 -6.78 1.22 5.69
C GLY A 199 -6.21 2.46 6.38
N LEU A 200 -4.89 2.56 6.54
CA LEU A 200 -4.22 3.71 7.14
C LEU A 200 -3.68 4.68 6.09
N TRP A 201 -3.84 5.96 6.33
CA TRP A 201 -3.15 7.00 5.59
C TRP A 201 -1.66 7.00 5.92
N LYS A 202 -0.82 7.51 5.04
CA LYS A 202 0.65 7.50 5.25
C LYS A 202 1.06 8.15 6.57
N HIS A 203 0.48 9.32 6.92
CA HIS A 203 0.78 9.95 8.21
C HIS A 203 0.35 9.07 9.40
N GLU A 204 -0.76 8.32 9.28
CA GLU A 204 -1.22 7.39 10.31
C GLU A 204 -0.29 6.18 10.45
N VAL A 205 0.37 5.74 9.36
CA VAL A 205 1.43 4.72 9.44
C VAL A 205 2.66 5.25 10.20
N TYR A 206 3.03 6.52 9.99
CA TYR A 206 4.08 7.17 10.79
C TYR A 206 3.71 7.21 12.28
N GLU A 207 2.51 7.63 12.62
CA GLU A 207 2.06 7.67 14.00
C GLU A 207 1.94 6.27 14.63
N LEU A 208 1.51 5.26 13.87
CA LEU A 208 1.53 3.86 14.31
C LEU A 208 2.96 3.39 14.56
N CYS A 209 3.90 3.67 13.66
CA CYS A 209 5.32 3.33 13.85
C CYS A 209 5.88 3.98 15.14
N LYS A 210 5.58 5.27 15.34
CA LYS A 210 5.96 6.00 16.56
C LYS A 210 5.37 5.33 17.81
N TYR A 211 4.07 4.99 17.81
CA TYR A 211 3.44 4.24 18.90
C TYR A 211 4.19 2.91 19.16
N LEU A 212 4.57 2.18 18.11
CA LEU A 212 5.25 0.90 18.25
C LEU A 212 6.59 1.02 18.99
N PHE A 213 7.44 2.01 18.67
CA PHE A 213 8.72 2.14 19.35
C PHE A 213 8.65 2.93 20.67
N THR A 214 7.55 3.68 20.95
CA THR A 214 7.41 4.37 22.24
C THR A 214 6.64 3.57 23.28
N GLU A 215 5.73 2.67 22.87
CA GLU A 215 4.81 2.00 23.78
C GLU A 215 4.86 0.46 23.73
N VAL A 216 5.37 -0.12 22.64
CA VAL A 216 5.39 -1.60 22.46
C VAL A 216 6.80 -2.17 22.52
N PHE A 217 7.72 -1.65 21.72
CA PHE A 217 9.11 -2.07 21.61
C PHE A 217 10.02 -0.99 22.20
N THR A 218 9.92 -0.75 23.50
CA THR A 218 10.47 0.43 24.18
C THR A 218 11.96 0.32 24.58
N ASP A 219 12.55 -0.88 24.52
CA ASP A 219 13.97 -1.07 24.82
C ASP A 219 14.82 -0.62 23.62
N GLU A 220 15.52 0.50 23.79
CA GLU A 220 16.37 1.11 22.75
C GLU A 220 17.48 0.18 22.26
N ASN A 221 17.91 -0.80 23.07
CA ASN A 221 18.90 -1.79 22.69
C ASN A 221 18.29 -2.99 21.96
N CYS A 222 16.97 -3.11 21.93
CA CYS A 222 16.27 -4.19 21.23
C CYS A 222 16.29 -3.97 19.70
N PRO A 223 16.58 -5.01 18.90
CA PRO A 223 16.54 -4.93 17.44
C PRO A 223 15.22 -4.37 16.89
N SER A 224 14.09 -4.66 17.54
CA SER A 224 12.77 -4.19 17.11
C SER A 224 12.62 -2.67 17.23
N TYR A 225 13.11 -2.08 18.33
CA TYR A 225 13.15 -0.63 18.48
C TYR A 225 14.04 0.01 17.41
N GLN A 226 15.26 -0.54 17.25
CA GLN A 226 16.23 -0.01 16.29
C GLN A 226 15.71 -0.07 14.84
N ALA A 227 15.07 -1.17 14.46
CA ALA A 227 14.46 -1.31 13.13
C ALA A 227 13.35 -0.28 12.88
N LEU A 228 12.44 -0.09 13.84
CA LEU A 228 11.36 0.88 13.74
C LEU A 228 11.88 2.32 13.69
N ARG A 229 12.88 2.64 14.52
CA ARG A 229 13.51 3.96 14.53
C ARG A 229 14.24 4.27 13.24
N ALA A 230 15.00 3.30 12.69
CA ALA A 230 15.66 3.44 11.40
C ALA A 230 14.62 3.70 10.28
N ALA A 231 13.60 2.85 10.16
CA ALA A 231 12.56 3.00 9.14
C ALA A 231 11.76 4.31 9.27
N TYR A 232 11.52 4.79 10.49
CA TYR A 232 10.85 6.07 10.74
C TYR A 232 11.65 7.26 10.23
N GLY A 233 12.98 7.18 10.26
CA GLY A 233 13.90 8.25 9.83
C GLY A 233 14.21 8.29 8.35
N ILE A 234 13.93 7.19 7.61
CA ILE A 234 14.24 7.11 6.18
C ILE A 234 13.23 7.95 5.37
N THR A 235 13.75 8.77 4.47
CA THR A 235 12.90 9.45 3.49
C THR A 235 12.30 8.42 2.53
N PRO A 236 10.98 8.37 2.36
CA PRO A 236 10.36 7.44 1.43
C PRO A 236 10.88 7.61 0.01
N THR A 237 11.25 6.49 -0.61
CA THR A 237 11.63 6.40 -2.01
C THR A 237 10.70 5.43 -2.72
N ASP A 238 10.66 5.48 -4.06
CA ASP A 238 9.84 4.52 -4.83
C ASP A 238 10.49 3.10 -4.89
N GLY A 239 11.66 2.90 -4.30
CA GLY A 239 12.39 1.63 -4.27
C GLY A 239 12.72 1.02 -5.65
N ASN A 240 12.16 1.58 -6.71
CA ASN A 240 12.31 1.15 -8.09
C ASN A 240 13.21 2.09 -8.91
N GLY A 241 13.55 3.27 -8.35
CA GLY A 241 14.39 4.28 -8.97
C GLY A 241 13.70 4.99 -10.15
N VAL A 242 12.37 5.08 -10.12
CA VAL A 242 11.59 5.74 -11.16
C VAL A 242 11.55 7.24 -10.94
N GLU A 243 11.50 7.66 -9.69
CA GLU A 243 11.27 9.05 -9.30
C GLU A 243 12.37 9.55 -8.35
N ALA A 244 13.18 10.51 -8.82
CA ALA A 244 14.20 11.13 -7.98
C ALA A 244 13.54 11.99 -6.89
N GLY A 245 13.88 11.75 -5.63
CA GLY A 245 13.39 12.51 -4.48
C GLY A 245 12.09 12.00 -3.85
N GLY A 246 11.62 10.82 -4.26
CA GLY A 246 10.42 10.18 -3.71
C GLY A 246 9.11 10.81 -4.16
N ASP A 247 8.01 10.18 -3.74
CA ASP A 247 6.64 10.48 -4.18
C ASP A 247 6.20 11.91 -3.90
N MET A 248 6.59 12.44 -2.73
CA MET A 248 6.17 13.77 -2.28
C MET A 248 6.84 14.90 -3.05
N ALA A 249 8.11 14.73 -3.44
CA ALA A 249 8.83 15.77 -4.17
C ALA A 249 8.18 16.10 -5.53
N GLN A 250 7.46 15.14 -6.11
CA GLN A 250 6.80 15.32 -7.41
C GLN A 250 5.37 15.82 -7.30
N ILE A 251 4.63 15.33 -6.29
CA ILE A 251 3.19 15.62 -6.17
C ILE A 251 2.96 16.89 -5.35
N ALA A 252 3.64 17.03 -4.23
CA ALA A 252 3.43 18.11 -3.29
C ALA A 252 4.76 18.58 -2.66
N PRO A 253 5.69 19.14 -3.46
CA PRO A 253 6.96 19.60 -2.94
C PRO A 253 6.77 20.64 -1.83
N GLY A 254 7.45 20.43 -0.70
CA GLY A 254 7.35 21.29 0.47
C GLY A 254 6.18 21.02 1.41
N HIS A 255 5.33 20.04 1.09
CA HIS A 255 4.21 19.62 1.92
C HIS A 255 4.49 18.32 2.67
N THR A 256 3.73 18.08 3.74
CA THR A 256 3.77 16.85 4.53
C THR A 256 2.76 15.81 4.01
N TYR A 257 2.94 14.55 4.41
CA TYR A 257 1.94 13.51 4.14
C TYR A 257 0.59 13.82 4.79
N GLU A 258 0.55 14.44 5.97
CA GLU A 258 -0.69 14.82 6.64
C GLU A 258 -1.49 15.82 5.78
N GLU A 259 -0.83 16.79 5.16
CA GLU A 259 -1.47 17.77 4.26
C GLU A 259 -2.00 17.13 2.99
N VAL A 260 -1.23 16.22 2.37
CA VAL A 260 -1.68 15.45 1.20
C VAL A 260 -2.85 14.54 1.56
N ASP A 261 -2.79 13.90 2.72
CA ASP A 261 -3.88 13.04 3.21
C ASP A 261 -5.14 13.85 3.49
N ASP A 262 -5.03 15.10 4.01
CA ASP A 262 -6.20 15.98 4.20
C ASP A 262 -6.83 16.39 2.85
N ILE A 263 -6.03 16.69 1.83
CA ILE A 263 -6.51 16.97 0.48
C ILE A 263 -7.31 15.79 -0.06
N LEU A 264 -6.75 14.58 0.03
CA LEU A 264 -7.39 13.36 -0.46
C LEU A 264 -8.64 13.01 0.35
N LYS A 265 -8.59 13.09 1.68
CA LYS A 265 -9.73 12.87 2.58
C LYS A 265 -10.89 13.81 2.24
N THR A 266 -10.60 15.10 2.11
CA THR A 266 -11.59 16.12 1.79
C THR A 266 -12.26 15.83 0.44
N TYR A 267 -11.46 15.54 -0.59
CA TYR A 267 -12.00 15.22 -1.91
C TYR A 267 -12.84 13.93 -1.91
N LEU A 268 -12.40 12.89 -1.22
CA LEU A 268 -13.14 11.62 -1.15
C LEU A 268 -14.46 11.74 -0.38
N GLN A 269 -14.56 12.66 0.58
CA GLN A 269 -15.76 12.91 1.37
C GLN A 269 -16.75 13.84 0.67
N HIS A 270 -16.25 14.89 0.03
CA HIS A 270 -17.07 16.01 -0.45
C HIS A 270 -17.08 16.16 -1.98
N GLY A 271 -16.22 15.43 -2.70
CA GLY A 271 -16.08 15.58 -4.15
C GLY A 271 -15.54 16.94 -4.53
N ASP A 272 -16.13 17.53 -5.56
CA ASP A 272 -15.80 18.87 -6.06
C ASP A 272 -16.66 19.98 -5.41
N ASP A 273 -17.04 19.83 -4.12
CA ASP A 273 -17.75 20.88 -3.38
C ASP A 273 -16.92 22.16 -3.33
N GLU A 274 -17.49 23.29 -3.80
CA GLU A 274 -16.75 24.55 -3.98
C GLU A 274 -16.20 25.10 -2.66
N GLN A 275 -16.92 24.94 -1.55
CA GLN A 275 -16.51 25.47 -0.25
C GLN A 275 -15.32 24.68 0.30
N GLU A 276 -15.38 23.35 0.23
CA GLU A 276 -14.32 22.47 0.70
C GLU A 276 -13.08 22.56 -0.21
N MET A 277 -13.26 22.61 -1.52
CA MET A 277 -12.16 22.81 -2.47
C MET A 277 -11.47 24.17 -2.25
N LYS A 278 -12.24 25.22 -1.97
CA LYS A 278 -11.66 26.51 -1.61
C LYS A 278 -10.88 26.43 -0.28
N ARG A 279 -11.43 25.78 0.74
CA ARG A 279 -10.77 25.60 2.05
C ARG A 279 -9.39 24.98 1.91
N ILE A 280 -9.27 23.84 1.22
CA ILE A 280 -7.99 23.16 1.04
C ILE A 280 -7.05 23.92 0.09
N SER A 281 -7.58 24.64 -0.90
CA SER A 281 -6.78 25.49 -1.79
C SER A 281 -6.19 26.71 -1.06
N ASP A 282 -6.95 27.32 -0.17
CA ASP A 282 -6.49 28.41 0.67
C ASP A 282 -5.43 27.94 1.69
N ALA A 283 -5.55 26.70 2.21
CA ALA A 283 -4.63 26.12 3.18
C ALA A 283 -3.31 25.61 2.55
N TYR A 284 -3.40 24.93 1.40
CA TYR A 284 -2.27 24.16 0.83
C TYR A 284 -1.81 24.67 -0.54
N GLY A 285 -2.45 25.70 -1.07
CA GLY A 285 -2.19 26.24 -2.39
C GLY A 285 -2.92 25.51 -3.52
N ALA A 286 -3.61 26.27 -4.38
CA ALA A 286 -4.44 25.71 -5.44
C ALA A 286 -3.65 24.79 -6.41
N GLU A 287 -2.39 25.12 -6.70
CA GLU A 287 -1.55 24.31 -7.58
C GLU A 287 -1.23 22.94 -6.98
N THR A 288 -0.93 22.87 -5.68
CA THR A 288 -0.67 21.62 -4.97
C THR A 288 -1.92 20.75 -4.94
N VAL A 289 -3.08 21.33 -4.56
CA VAL A 289 -4.36 20.64 -4.56
C VAL A 289 -4.65 20.05 -5.95
N GLU A 290 -4.51 20.84 -7.00
CA GLU A 290 -4.77 20.37 -8.37
C GLU A 290 -3.79 19.25 -8.80
N ARG A 291 -2.51 19.31 -8.42
CA ARG A 291 -1.55 18.23 -8.70
C ARG A 291 -1.92 16.93 -8.01
N VAL A 292 -2.25 16.98 -6.72
CA VAL A 292 -2.66 15.81 -5.94
C VAL A 292 -3.93 15.17 -6.54
N LEU A 293 -4.96 15.99 -6.81
CA LEU A 293 -6.23 15.50 -7.35
C LEU A 293 -6.11 15.03 -8.80
N THR A 294 -5.28 15.70 -9.61
CA THR A 294 -4.98 15.22 -10.97
C THR A 294 -4.30 13.85 -10.94
N ARG A 295 -3.34 13.63 -10.02
CA ARG A 295 -2.71 12.32 -9.86
C ARG A 295 -3.72 11.27 -9.41
N HIS A 296 -4.57 11.59 -8.43
CA HIS A 296 -5.64 10.73 -7.97
C HIS A 296 -6.58 10.34 -9.13
N ARG A 297 -7.10 11.30 -9.88
CA ARG A 297 -8.00 11.04 -11.02
C ARG A 297 -7.33 10.21 -12.12
N LYS A 298 -6.10 10.55 -12.53
CA LYS A 298 -5.35 9.80 -13.55
C LYS A 298 -5.04 8.36 -13.17
N SER A 299 -4.93 8.05 -11.86
CA SER A 299 -4.67 6.70 -11.37
C SER A 299 -5.94 5.89 -11.08
N GLU A 300 -7.13 6.42 -11.35
CA GLU A 300 -8.41 5.76 -11.05
C GLU A 300 -8.50 4.34 -11.64
N PHE A 301 -7.96 4.13 -12.85
CA PHE A 301 -7.97 2.82 -13.50
C PHE A 301 -7.27 1.74 -12.67
N LYS A 302 -6.27 2.10 -11.85
CA LYS A 302 -5.57 1.17 -10.97
C LYS A 302 -6.45 0.69 -9.81
N ARG A 303 -7.37 1.54 -9.32
CA ARG A 303 -8.29 1.23 -8.22
C ARG A 303 -9.51 0.41 -8.65
N LYS A 304 -9.71 0.22 -9.95
CA LYS A 304 -10.77 -0.64 -10.49
C LYS A 304 -10.34 -2.10 -10.44
N ARG A 305 -11.33 -2.99 -10.29
CA ARG A 305 -11.06 -4.44 -10.31
C ARG A 305 -10.39 -4.84 -11.63
N MET A 306 -9.32 -5.59 -11.54
CA MET A 306 -8.62 -6.14 -12.70
C MET A 306 -8.99 -7.62 -12.92
N PRO A 307 -9.11 -8.07 -14.17
CA PRO A 307 -9.14 -7.28 -15.41
C PRO A 307 -10.39 -6.40 -15.49
N LEU A 308 -10.30 -5.29 -16.23
CA LEU A 308 -11.48 -4.49 -16.56
C LEU A 308 -12.36 -5.30 -17.53
N VAL A 309 -13.62 -5.45 -17.19
CA VAL A 309 -14.58 -6.27 -17.94
C VAL A 309 -15.59 -5.35 -18.62
N ILE A 310 -15.93 -5.64 -19.88
CA ILE A 310 -17.06 -5.00 -20.53
C ILE A 310 -18.34 -5.57 -19.88
N GLU A 311 -19.18 -4.68 -19.33
CA GLU A 311 -20.38 -5.12 -18.64
C GLU A 311 -21.37 -5.81 -19.60
N ARG A 312 -21.92 -6.94 -19.16
CA ARG A 312 -22.87 -7.73 -19.96
C ARG A 312 -24.08 -6.92 -20.41
N SER A 313 -24.52 -5.97 -19.63
CA SER A 313 -25.62 -5.05 -19.97
C SER A 313 -25.40 -4.28 -21.28
N LEU A 314 -24.15 -4.13 -21.72
CA LEU A 314 -23.82 -3.50 -23.01
C LEU A 314 -24.00 -4.44 -24.20
N TYR A 315 -24.14 -5.78 -23.97
CA TYR A 315 -24.42 -6.77 -25.03
C TYR A 315 -25.91 -7.05 -25.20
N ASP A 316 -26.72 -6.75 -24.18
CA ASP A 316 -28.15 -7.06 -24.17
C ASP A 316 -29.00 -6.00 -24.91
N THR A 317 -28.38 -5.09 -25.68
CA THR A 317 -29.08 -4.02 -26.44
C THR A 317 -29.37 -4.40 -27.89
N CYS A 318 -29.36 -5.69 -28.25
CA CYS A 318 -29.74 -6.16 -29.57
C CYS A 318 -31.14 -6.81 -29.51
N GLU A 319 -32.18 -5.99 -29.54
CA GLU A 319 -33.46 -6.26 -30.21
C GLU A 319 -33.94 -5.04 -30.98
#